data_9bf094bae77eed7dd32458441d72d822
#
_entry.id   9bf094bae77eed7dd32458441d72d822
#
_cell.length_a   1.000
_cell.length_b   1.000
_cell.length_c   1.000
_cell.angle_alpha   90.00
_cell.angle_beta   90.00
_cell.angle_gamma   90.00
#
_symmetry.space_group_name_H-M   'P 1'
#
loop_
_entity.id
_entity.type
_entity.pdbx_description
1 polymer ?
#
loop_
_entity_poly.entity_id
_entity_poly.type
_entity_poly.pdbx_seq_one_letter_code
_entity_poly.pdbx_strand_id
1 'polypeptide(L)'
;MSGKLIVLEGSDGSGKETQARLLASRRQHDGEPTRMVTFPNYAGEASAPVRMYLAGRFGTHPEDVNAYVASTFYAVDRFASYREDWGAFYESGGTVIADRYVTSNMVHQMTKIADAAECERFLAWLDDLEYTKFGLPRPDAVILLDLPQAVTARLIAEREGKDGGDIHERDSAYLRRCQAAYDVLEARYGWRRIPCSTGDRLRSKEDIHAEICRVLADI
;
A
#
# COMPACT_ATOMS: atom_id res chain seq x y z
N MET A 1 22.15 13.76 -2.17
CA MET A 1 20.69 13.97 -2.00
C MET A 1 20.08 12.57 -1.91
N SER A 2 19.17 12.33 -0.98
CA SER A 2 18.43 11.07 -0.94
C SER A 2 17.60 10.91 -2.21
N GLY A 3 17.26 9.67 -2.57
CA GLY A 3 16.40 9.35 -3.69
C GLY A 3 14.97 9.83 -3.51
N LYS A 4 14.11 9.43 -4.43
CA LYS A 4 12.67 9.67 -4.37
C LYS A 4 11.93 8.37 -4.07
N LEU A 5 10.88 8.44 -3.24
CA LEU A 5 10.00 7.32 -2.93
C LEU A 5 8.56 7.67 -3.32
N ILE A 6 8.03 6.97 -4.31
CA ILE A 6 6.66 7.14 -4.81
C ILE A 6 5.89 5.87 -4.45
N VAL A 7 4.79 6.02 -3.73
CA VAL A 7 3.96 4.90 -3.29
C VAL A 7 2.66 4.86 -4.10
N LEU A 8 2.32 3.68 -4.59
CA LEU A 8 0.99 3.40 -5.13
C LEU A 8 0.16 2.68 -4.07
N GLU A 9 -0.97 3.27 -3.72
CA GLU A 9 -1.91 2.80 -2.71
C GLU A 9 -3.29 2.57 -3.34
N GLY A 10 -4.14 1.79 -2.67
CA GLY A 10 -5.52 1.51 -3.11
C GLY A 10 -5.96 0.09 -2.77
N SER A 11 -7.24 -0.21 -3.00
CA SER A 11 -7.85 -1.52 -2.75
C SER A 11 -7.27 -2.63 -3.64
N ASP A 12 -7.48 -3.89 -3.26
CA ASP A 12 -7.10 -5.02 -4.11
C ASP A 12 -7.88 -5.00 -5.43
N GLY A 13 -7.20 -5.34 -6.52
CA GLY A 13 -7.78 -5.22 -7.86
C GLY A 13 -7.78 -3.80 -8.47
N SER A 14 -7.33 -2.76 -7.76
CA SER A 14 -7.27 -1.39 -8.31
C SER A 14 -6.19 -1.16 -9.37
N GLY A 15 -5.32 -2.16 -9.62
CA GLY A 15 -4.28 -2.09 -10.63
C GLY A 15 -2.95 -1.51 -10.15
N LYS A 16 -2.71 -1.42 -8.85
CA LYS A 16 -1.46 -0.89 -8.25
C LYS A 16 -0.20 -1.48 -8.87
N GLU A 17 -0.08 -2.79 -8.88
CA GLU A 17 1.09 -3.48 -9.44
C GLU A 17 1.30 -3.14 -10.91
N THR A 18 0.23 -3.12 -11.70
CA THR A 18 0.29 -2.75 -13.12
C THR A 18 0.81 -1.32 -13.29
N GLN A 19 0.29 -0.38 -12.54
CA GLN A 19 0.68 1.02 -12.62
C GLN A 19 2.09 1.25 -12.08
N ALA A 20 2.49 0.55 -11.01
CA ALA A 20 3.85 0.61 -10.48
C ALA A 20 4.88 0.15 -11.53
N ARG A 21 4.60 -0.97 -12.22
CA ARG A 21 5.45 -1.47 -13.32
C ARG A 21 5.52 -0.50 -14.48
N LEU A 22 4.40 0.05 -14.92
CA LEU A 22 4.36 1.03 -16.01
C LEU A 22 5.16 2.28 -15.64
N LEU A 23 4.99 2.80 -14.43
CA LEU A 23 5.70 3.97 -13.96
C LEU A 23 7.21 3.72 -13.86
N ALA A 24 7.62 2.59 -13.29
CA ALA A 24 9.03 2.22 -13.21
C ALA A 24 9.66 2.06 -14.60
N SER A 25 8.98 1.35 -15.50
CA SER A 25 9.47 1.15 -16.89
C SER A 25 9.58 2.47 -17.65
N ARG A 26 8.63 3.38 -17.46
CA ARG A 26 8.66 4.69 -18.09
C ARG A 26 9.85 5.51 -17.62
N ARG A 27 10.07 5.64 -16.31
CA ARG A 27 11.19 6.39 -15.74
C ARG A 27 12.55 5.78 -16.16
N GLN A 28 12.66 4.45 -16.17
CA GLN A 28 13.86 3.76 -16.67
C GLN A 28 14.11 4.05 -18.15
N HIS A 29 13.07 4.06 -18.99
CA HIS A 29 13.18 4.43 -20.41
C HIS A 29 13.64 5.89 -20.60
N ASP A 30 13.18 6.77 -19.71
CA ASP A 30 13.57 8.18 -19.70
C ASP A 30 14.99 8.40 -19.09
N GLY A 31 15.69 7.32 -18.73
CA GLY A 31 17.07 7.35 -18.21
C GLY A 31 17.19 7.57 -16.71
N GLU A 32 16.09 7.55 -15.95
CA GLU A 32 16.12 7.72 -14.50
C GLU A 32 16.43 6.38 -13.80
N PRO A 33 17.45 6.33 -12.90
CA PRO A 33 17.67 5.16 -12.06
C PRO A 33 16.44 4.87 -11.21
N THR A 34 15.71 3.81 -11.54
CA THR A 34 14.43 3.49 -10.90
C THR A 34 14.35 2.01 -10.54
N ARG A 35 13.86 1.71 -9.34
CA ARG A 35 13.52 0.36 -8.87
C ARG A 35 12.06 0.28 -8.45
N MET A 36 11.46 -0.90 -8.61
CA MET A 36 10.15 -1.21 -8.06
C MET A 36 10.32 -2.16 -6.87
N VAL A 37 9.56 -1.89 -5.80
CA VAL A 37 9.42 -2.77 -4.64
C VAL A 37 7.94 -3.02 -4.36
N THR A 38 7.63 -4.14 -3.71
CA THR A 38 6.25 -4.51 -3.38
C THR A 38 6.17 -4.99 -1.94
N PHE A 39 5.15 -4.57 -1.22
CA PHE A 39 4.90 -5.00 0.15
C PHE A 39 3.51 -5.61 0.31
N PRO A 40 3.39 -6.71 1.07
CA PRO A 40 4.47 -7.44 1.70
C PRO A 40 5.43 -8.07 0.69
N ASN A 41 6.72 -8.16 1.05
CA ASN A 41 7.70 -8.93 0.27
C ASN A 41 7.55 -10.42 0.56
N TYR A 42 6.57 -11.07 -0.06
CA TYR A 42 6.25 -12.47 0.22
C TYR A 42 7.39 -13.45 -0.05
N ALA A 43 8.35 -13.09 -0.88
CA ALA A 43 9.54 -13.90 -1.14
C ALA A 43 10.59 -13.81 -0.01
N GLY A 44 10.56 -12.73 0.77
CA GLY A 44 11.50 -12.50 1.86
C GLY A 44 11.15 -13.29 3.12
N GLU A 45 12.17 -13.69 3.88
CA GLU A 45 11.99 -14.42 5.15
C GLU A 45 11.28 -13.56 6.20
N ALA A 46 11.54 -12.26 6.24
CA ALA A 46 10.96 -11.31 7.18
C ALA A 46 9.43 -11.17 7.07
N SER A 47 8.84 -11.54 5.93
CA SER A 47 7.38 -11.57 5.76
C SER A 47 6.71 -12.83 6.34
N ALA A 48 7.44 -13.74 6.96
CA ALA A 48 6.86 -14.97 7.54
C ALA A 48 5.70 -14.67 8.52
N PRO A 49 5.81 -13.73 9.49
CA PRO A 49 4.69 -13.38 10.37
C PRO A 49 3.48 -12.83 9.61
N VAL A 50 3.70 -12.06 8.54
CA VAL A 50 2.62 -11.54 7.67
C VAL A 50 1.89 -12.70 7.00
N ARG A 51 2.63 -13.65 6.40
CA ARG A 51 2.02 -14.85 5.78
C ARG A 51 1.23 -15.68 6.77
N MET A 52 1.75 -15.85 8.00
CA MET A 52 1.06 -16.58 9.07
C MET A 52 -0.24 -15.88 9.49
N TYR A 53 -0.21 -14.56 9.62
CA TYR A 53 -1.36 -13.75 9.95
C TYR A 53 -2.45 -13.83 8.86
N LEU A 54 -2.09 -13.57 7.61
CA LEU A 54 -3.02 -13.61 6.49
C LEU A 54 -3.62 -15.00 6.23
N ALA A 55 -2.85 -16.05 6.53
CA ALA A 55 -3.34 -17.44 6.51
C ALA A 55 -4.26 -17.81 7.68
N GLY A 56 -4.57 -16.86 8.58
CA GLY A 56 -5.47 -17.09 9.72
C GLY A 56 -4.85 -17.93 10.85
N ARG A 57 -3.51 -18.04 10.94
CA ARG A 57 -2.85 -18.83 12.02
C ARG A 57 -2.92 -18.18 13.39
N PHE A 58 -3.23 -16.88 13.45
CA PHE A 58 -3.37 -16.12 14.69
C PHE A 58 -4.81 -15.72 14.99
N GLY A 59 -5.77 -16.25 14.23
CA GLY A 59 -7.19 -15.96 14.28
C GLY A 59 -7.78 -15.89 12.88
N THR A 60 -9.10 -16.04 12.78
CA THR A 60 -9.80 -16.14 11.48
C THR A 60 -10.37 -14.81 10.99
N HIS A 61 -10.34 -13.79 11.85
CA HIS A 61 -10.78 -12.44 11.53
C HIS A 61 -9.64 -11.44 11.65
N PRO A 62 -9.64 -10.35 10.87
CA PRO A 62 -8.60 -9.32 10.95
C PRO A 62 -8.42 -8.75 12.37
N GLU A 63 -9.49 -8.64 13.13
CA GLU A 63 -9.53 -8.10 14.49
C GLU A 63 -8.96 -9.02 15.57
N ASP A 64 -8.78 -10.32 15.28
CA ASP A 64 -8.20 -11.28 16.25
C ASP A 64 -6.75 -10.91 16.62
N VAL A 65 -6.07 -10.16 15.75
CA VAL A 65 -4.78 -9.55 16.04
C VAL A 65 -4.94 -8.03 16.07
N ASN A 66 -4.64 -7.42 17.21
CA ASN A 66 -4.80 -5.98 17.38
C ASN A 66 -3.93 -5.18 16.41
N ALA A 67 -4.27 -3.90 16.20
CA ALA A 67 -3.64 -3.01 15.23
C ALA A 67 -2.12 -2.89 15.43
N TYR A 68 -1.67 -2.74 16.67
CA TYR A 68 -0.25 -2.57 17.00
C TYR A 68 0.58 -3.82 16.67
N VAL A 69 0.12 -4.99 17.09
CA VAL A 69 0.81 -6.26 16.83
C VAL A 69 0.86 -6.56 15.34
N ALA A 70 -0.28 -6.46 14.64
CA ALA A 70 -0.31 -6.70 13.19
C ALA A 70 0.61 -5.72 12.43
N SER A 71 0.66 -4.45 12.86
CA SER A 71 1.55 -3.44 12.26
C SER A 71 3.02 -3.84 12.34
N THR A 72 3.46 -4.45 13.45
CA THR A 72 4.88 -4.84 13.59
C THR A 72 5.29 -5.91 12.58
N PHE A 73 4.39 -6.81 12.19
CA PHE A 73 4.70 -7.84 11.19
C PHE A 73 5.08 -7.21 9.84
N TYR A 74 4.29 -6.24 9.40
CA TYR A 74 4.54 -5.51 8.15
C TYR A 74 5.72 -4.55 8.26
N ALA A 75 5.92 -3.93 9.42
CA ALA A 75 7.04 -3.02 9.65
C ALA A 75 8.39 -3.75 9.56
N VAL A 76 8.51 -4.96 10.15
CA VAL A 76 9.72 -5.79 10.08
C VAL A 76 10.01 -6.21 8.64
N ASP A 77 9.00 -6.58 7.86
CA ASP A 77 9.15 -6.92 6.43
C ASP A 77 9.72 -5.71 5.64
N ARG A 78 9.17 -4.52 5.85
CA ARG A 78 9.67 -3.30 5.20
C ARG A 78 11.10 -2.95 5.61
N PHE A 79 11.40 -3.04 6.89
CA PHE A 79 12.74 -2.77 7.41
C PHE A 79 13.78 -3.71 6.82
N ALA A 80 13.51 -5.02 6.80
CA ALA A 80 14.41 -6.00 6.22
C ALA A 80 14.64 -5.74 4.73
N SER A 81 13.55 -5.54 3.97
CA SER A 81 13.63 -5.20 2.55
C SER A 81 14.46 -3.91 2.29
N TYR A 82 14.26 -2.86 3.10
CA TYR A 82 15.06 -1.64 3.00
C TYR A 82 16.55 -1.92 3.20
N ARG A 83 16.89 -2.67 4.24
CA ARG A 83 18.29 -2.93 4.61
C ARG A 83 19.01 -3.83 3.61
N GLU A 84 18.31 -4.81 3.05
CA GLU A 84 18.91 -5.85 2.22
C GLU A 84 18.88 -5.55 0.72
N ASP A 85 17.86 -4.79 0.25
CA ASP A 85 17.65 -4.63 -1.19
C ASP A 85 17.77 -3.18 -1.67
N TRP A 86 16.86 -2.30 -1.25
CA TRP A 86 16.68 -1.03 -1.93
C TRP A 86 17.22 0.20 -1.21
N GLY A 87 17.59 0.08 0.07
CA GLY A 87 18.01 1.23 0.88
C GLY A 87 19.25 1.92 0.32
N ALA A 88 20.32 1.16 0.02
CA ALA A 88 21.53 1.74 -0.56
C ALA A 88 21.28 2.40 -1.93
N PHE A 89 20.39 1.82 -2.74
CA PHE A 89 19.98 2.41 -4.01
C PHE A 89 19.24 3.74 -3.81
N TYR A 90 18.28 3.80 -2.86
CA TYR A 90 17.59 5.02 -2.50
C TYR A 90 18.55 6.08 -1.97
N GLU A 91 19.43 5.73 -1.05
CA GLU A 91 20.42 6.64 -0.45
C GLU A 91 21.40 7.20 -1.49
N SER A 92 21.67 6.46 -2.57
CA SER A 92 22.49 6.93 -3.69
C SER A 92 21.77 7.87 -4.68
N GLY A 93 20.50 8.20 -4.43
CA GLY A 93 19.71 9.12 -5.24
C GLY A 93 18.76 8.45 -6.24
N GLY A 94 18.58 7.12 -6.15
CA GLY A 94 17.67 6.38 -7.03
C GLY A 94 16.20 6.60 -6.68
N THR A 95 15.32 6.51 -7.68
CA THR A 95 13.86 6.56 -7.49
C THR A 95 13.31 5.16 -7.19
N VAL A 96 12.53 5.05 -6.12
CA VAL A 96 11.85 3.81 -5.73
C VAL A 96 10.34 3.97 -5.92
N ILE A 97 9.74 3.04 -6.67
CA ILE A 97 8.30 2.93 -6.84
C ILE A 97 7.82 1.77 -5.96
N ALA A 98 7.01 2.05 -4.95
CA ALA A 98 6.50 1.05 -4.04
C ALA A 98 5.03 0.73 -4.34
N ASP A 99 4.74 -0.55 -4.63
CA ASP A 99 3.38 -1.09 -4.57
C ASP A 99 3.07 -1.42 -3.12
N ARG A 100 2.29 -0.57 -2.46
CA ARG A 100 2.05 -0.51 -1.01
C ARG A 100 3.29 -0.09 -0.20
N TYR A 101 3.05 0.44 0.99
CA TYR A 101 4.09 0.86 1.93
C TYR A 101 3.53 0.97 3.36
N VAL A 102 4.06 1.87 4.18
CA VAL A 102 3.53 2.21 5.52
C VAL A 102 2.07 2.67 5.44
N THR A 103 1.71 3.33 4.35
CA THR A 103 0.35 3.81 4.06
C THR A 103 -0.70 2.69 4.10
N SER A 104 -0.39 1.50 3.56
CA SER A 104 -1.27 0.33 3.69
C SER A 104 -1.45 -0.10 5.14
N ASN A 105 -0.39 -0.01 5.95
CA ASN A 105 -0.48 -0.33 7.38
C ASN A 105 -1.40 0.67 8.11
N MET A 106 -1.29 1.98 7.77
CA MET A 106 -2.21 3.00 8.27
C MET A 106 -3.66 2.63 7.95
N VAL A 107 -3.98 2.37 6.66
CA VAL A 107 -5.33 2.02 6.22
C VAL A 107 -5.86 0.79 6.94
N HIS A 108 -5.14 -0.31 6.82
CA HIS A 108 -5.65 -1.61 7.27
C HIS A 108 -5.72 -1.75 8.78
N GLN A 109 -4.85 -1.11 9.54
CA GLN A 109 -4.81 -1.31 10.98
C GLN A 109 -5.65 -0.28 11.74
N MET A 110 -5.74 0.98 11.28
CA MET A 110 -6.62 1.95 11.93
C MET A 110 -8.09 1.54 11.91
N THR A 111 -8.52 0.77 10.92
CA THR A 111 -9.91 0.28 10.81
C THR A 111 -10.33 -0.69 11.90
N LYS A 112 -9.39 -1.22 12.66
CA LYS A 112 -9.60 -2.07 13.83
C LYS A 112 -9.85 -1.28 15.11
N ILE A 113 -9.65 0.04 15.07
CA ILE A 113 -9.72 0.93 16.23
C ILE A 113 -10.98 1.78 16.09
N ALA A 114 -11.93 1.59 17.02
CA ALA A 114 -13.20 2.31 16.98
C ALA A 114 -13.13 3.72 17.63
N ASP A 115 -12.25 3.89 18.62
CA ASP A 115 -12.08 5.18 19.30
C ASP A 115 -11.18 6.11 18.52
N ALA A 116 -11.67 7.31 18.21
CA ALA A 116 -10.95 8.28 17.39
C ALA A 116 -9.64 8.78 18.03
N ALA A 117 -9.62 8.96 19.34
CA ALA A 117 -8.41 9.39 20.05
C ALA A 117 -7.36 8.28 20.07
N GLU A 118 -7.78 7.02 20.18
CA GLU A 118 -6.88 5.87 20.07
C GLU A 118 -6.35 5.73 18.64
N CYS A 119 -7.19 5.99 17.62
CA CYS A 119 -6.76 6.00 16.24
C CYS A 119 -5.65 7.03 15.98
N GLU A 120 -5.77 8.24 16.55
CA GLU A 120 -4.73 9.27 16.49
C GLU A 120 -3.44 8.81 17.18
N ARG A 121 -3.53 8.20 18.35
CA ARG A 121 -2.37 7.63 19.06
C ARG A 121 -1.69 6.53 18.25
N PHE A 122 -2.49 5.66 17.65
CA PHE A 122 -1.99 4.59 16.78
C PHE A 122 -1.23 5.14 15.56
N LEU A 123 -1.80 6.11 14.85
CA LEU A 123 -1.14 6.72 13.69
C LEU A 123 0.17 7.41 14.08
N ALA A 124 0.20 8.12 15.21
CA ALA A 124 1.43 8.75 15.73
C ALA A 124 2.47 7.71 16.13
N TRP A 125 2.06 6.61 16.76
CA TRP A 125 2.94 5.50 17.13
C TRP A 125 3.51 4.79 15.89
N LEU A 126 2.69 4.54 14.88
CA LEU A 126 3.13 3.90 13.63
C LEU A 126 4.14 4.78 12.88
N ASP A 127 3.90 6.09 12.86
CA ASP A 127 4.81 7.08 12.29
C ASP A 127 6.17 7.06 13.00
N ASP A 128 6.17 7.09 14.33
CA ASP A 128 7.40 7.01 15.13
C ASP A 128 8.13 5.67 14.94
N LEU A 129 7.41 4.56 14.94
CA LEU A 129 8.00 3.24 14.75
C LEU A 129 8.73 3.14 13.41
N GLU A 130 8.03 3.42 12.31
CA GLU A 130 8.56 3.12 10.98
C GLU A 130 9.51 4.20 10.46
N TYR A 131 9.17 5.47 10.64
CA TYR A 131 10.00 6.56 10.11
C TYR A 131 11.10 7.02 11.07
N THR A 132 10.85 6.99 12.39
CA THR A 132 11.84 7.47 13.36
C THR A 132 12.72 6.33 13.89
N LYS A 133 12.13 5.25 14.38
CA LYS A 133 12.88 4.16 15.02
C LYS A 133 13.52 3.22 13.98
N PHE A 134 12.79 2.85 12.93
CA PHE A 134 13.31 2.00 11.86
C PHE A 134 14.09 2.79 10.81
N GLY A 135 13.91 4.11 10.76
CA GLY A 135 14.61 5.00 9.83
C GLY A 135 14.19 4.80 8.38
N LEU A 136 12.99 4.28 8.14
CA LEU A 136 12.46 4.13 6.79
C LEU A 136 12.19 5.51 6.16
N PRO A 137 12.43 5.71 4.86
CA PRO A 137 12.15 7.00 4.21
C PRO A 137 10.65 7.29 4.15
N ARG A 138 10.29 8.57 4.28
CA ARG A 138 8.93 9.03 4.02
C ARG A 138 8.68 9.09 2.51
N PRO A 139 7.48 8.77 2.03
CA PRO A 139 7.12 8.97 0.63
C PRO A 139 7.18 10.45 0.23
N ASP A 140 7.75 10.73 -0.94
CA ASP A 140 7.65 12.05 -1.60
C ASP A 140 6.27 12.25 -2.23
N ALA A 141 5.64 11.15 -2.67
CA ALA A 141 4.25 11.13 -3.13
C ALA A 141 3.58 9.81 -2.83
N VAL A 142 2.27 9.88 -2.52
CA VAL A 142 1.38 8.72 -2.45
C VAL A 142 0.26 8.91 -3.48
N ILE A 143 0.16 7.96 -4.41
CA ILE A 143 -0.90 7.90 -5.42
C ILE A 143 -1.94 6.91 -4.95
N LEU A 144 -3.13 7.38 -4.66
CA LEU A 144 -4.27 6.55 -4.30
C LEU A 144 -5.06 6.17 -5.56
N LEU A 145 -4.97 4.93 -5.97
CA LEU A 145 -5.79 4.37 -7.05
C LEU A 145 -7.19 4.07 -6.50
N ASP A 146 -8.12 4.96 -6.78
CA ASP A 146 -9.47 4.89 -6.24
C ASP A 146 -10.39 4.06 -7.13
N LEU A 147 -10.89 2.97 -6.57
CA LEU A 147 -11.83 2.08 -7.22
C LEU A 147 -13.00 1.80 -6.29
N PRO A 148 -14.26 2.07 -6.72
CA PRO A 148 -15.44 1.80 -5.92
C PRO A 148 -15.50 0.34 -5.48
N GLN A 149 -15.90 0.10 -4.24
CA GLN A 149 -15.91 -1.23 -3.63
C GLN A 149 -16.72 -2.26 -4.46
N ALA A 150 -17.86 -1.84 -5.05
CA ALA A 150 -18.67 -2.72 -5.89
C ALA A 150 -17.88 -3.23 -7.10
N VAL A 151 -17.02 -2.40 -7.70
CA VAL A 151 -16.16 -2.78 -8.82
C VAL A 151 -15.03 -3.67 -8.32
N THR A 152 -14.41 -3.31 -7.21
CA THR A 152 -13.35 -4.12 -6.56
C THR A 152 -13.83 -5.53 -6.24
N ALA A 153 -14.99 -5.66 -5.59
CA ALA A 153 -15.57 -6.96 -5.23
C ALA A 153 -15.82 -7.85 -6.47
N ARG A 154 -16.31 -7.27 -7.57
CA ARG A 154 -16.48 -7.99 -8.83
C ARG A 154 -15.15 -8.48 -9.40
N LEU A 155 -14.12 -7.63 -9.43
CA LEU A 155 -12.80 -7.99 -9.97
C LEU A 155 -12.09 -9.06 -9.14
N ILE A 156 -12.23 -9.01 -7.81
CA ILE A 156 -11.71 -10.04 -6.91
C ILE A 156 -12.42 -11.37 -7.20
N ALA A 157 -13.76 -11.38 -7.28
CA ALA A 157 -14.54 -12.57 -7.56
C ALA A 157 -14.21 -13.19 -8.93
N GLU A 158 -13.93 -12.38 -9.95
CA GLU A 158 -13.51 -12.83 -11.28
C GLU A 158 -12.10 -13.47 -11.28
N ARG A 159 -11.20 -12.98 -10.40
CA ARG A 159 -9.79 -13.45 -10.28
C ARG A 159 -9.66 -14.70 -9.43
N GLU A 160 -10.45 -14.81 -8.38
CA GLU A 160 -10.41 -15.90 -7.40
C GLU A 160 -11.28 -17.09 -7.82
N GLY A 161 -10.91 -17.75 -8.86
CA GLY A 161 -11.48 -19.08 -9.13
C GLY A 161 -11.24 -20.01 -7.93
N LYS A 162 -12.22 -20.19 -7.03
CA LYS A 162 -12.39 -21.25 -6.02
C LYS A 162 -11.47 -21.29 -4.77
N ASP A 163 -10.39 -20.55 -4.64
CA ASP A 163 -9.46 -20.69 -3.49
C ASP A 163 -9.61 -19.61 -2.41
N GLY A 164 -10.70 -18.85 -2.45
CA GLY A 164 -11.24 -18.02 -1.36
C GLY A 164 -10.21 -17.25 -0.55
N GLY A 165 -9.49 -16.29 -1.10
CA GLY A 165 -8.78 -15.16 -0.50
C GLY A 165 -8.16 -15.29 0.91
N ASP A 166 -7.42 -14.29 1.37
CA ASP A 166 -6.92 -14.21 2.75
C ASP A 166 -8.00 -13.73 3.75
N ILE A 167 -7.64 -13.59 5.02
CA ILE A 167 -8.60 -13.16 6.07
C ILE A 167 -9.14 -11.74 5.85
N HIS A 168 -8.40 -10.88 5.14
CA HIS A 168 -8.84 -9.53 4.80
C HIS A 168 -9.84 -9.53 3.64
N GLU A 169 -9.55 -10.28 2.59
CA GLU A 169 -10.38 -10.35 1.37
C GLU A 169 -11.75 -11.01 1.63
N ARG A 170 -11.82 -11.92 2.61
CA ARG A 170 -13.05 -12.59 3.01
C ARG A 170 -14.00 -11.72 3.83
N ASP A 171 -13.52 -10.64 4.45
CA ASP A 171 -14.32 -9.77 5.32
C ASP A 171 -14.76 -8.50 4.57
N SER A 172 -15.97 -8.56 3.99
CA SER A 172 -16.53 -7.42 3.25
C SER A 172 -16.81 -6.19 4.14
N ALA A 173 -17.07 -6.37 5.42
CA ALA A 173 -17.27 -5.26 6.35
C ALA A 173 -15.93 -4.57 6.65
N TYR A 174 -14.87 -5.35 6.81
CA TYR A 174 -13.52 -4.84 6.95
C TYR A 174 -13.08 -4.06 5.70
N LEU A 175 -13.32 -4.59 4.50
CA LEU A 175 -12.98 -3.88 3.26
C LEU A 175 -13.73 -2.55 3.11
N ARG A 176 -14.99 -2.47 3.56
CA ARG A 176 -15.72 -1.18 3.59
C ARG A 176 -15.09 -0.17 4.54
N ARG A 177 -14.63 -0.62 5.71
CA ARG A 177 -13.91 0.26 6.65
C ARG A 177 -12.58 0.74 6.05
N CYS A 178 -11.86 -0.12 5.34
CA CYS A 178 -10.64 0.27 4.62
C CYS A 178 -10.93 1.35 3.57
N GLN A 179 -12.04 1.24 2.83
CA GLN A 179 -12.42 2.27 1.85
C GLN A 179 -12.65 3.63 2.53
N ALA A 180 -13.35 3.68 3.66
CA ALA A 180 -13.53 4.90 4.43
C ALA A 180 -12.20 5.45 5.00
N ALA A 181 -11.28 4.56 5.37
CA ALA A 181 -9.98 4.95 5.87
C ALA A 181 -9.12 5.65 4.81
N TYR A 182 -9.24 5.26 3.53
CA TYR A 182 -8.58 5.97 2.42
C TYR A 182 -8.97 7.44 2.36
N ASP A 183 -10.27 7.77 2.52
CA ASP A 183 -10.76 9.14 2.47
C ASP A 183 -10.17 10.00 3.61
N VAL A 184 -10.11 9.42 4.81
CA VAL A 184 -9.54 10.09 5.99
C VAL A 184 -8.03 10.34 5.82
N LEU A 185 -7.30 9.33 5.36
CA LEU A 185 -5.84 9.42 5.23
C LEU A 185 -5.42 10.29 4.04
N GLU A 186 -6.17 10.25 2.93
CA GLU A 186 -5.97 11.16 1.80
C GLU A 186 -6.06 12.62 2.25
N ALA A 187 -7.16 12.97 2.94
CA ALA A 187 -7.36 14.33 3.43
C ALA A 187 -6.28 14.77 4.44
N ARG A 188 -5.82 13.83 5.30
CA ARG A 188 -4.82 14.10 6.34
C ARG A 188 -3.40 14.28 5.79
N TYR A 189 -3.00 13.43 4.82
CA TYR A 189 -1.63 13.35 4.34
C TYR A 189 -1.43 13.90 2.93
N GLY A 190 -2.49 14.41 2.30
CA GLY A 190 -2.43 15.01 0.95
C GLY A 190 -2.11 13.98 -0.14
N TRP A 191 -2.64 12.75 -0.02
CA TRP A 191 -2.46 11.75 -1.07
C TRP A 191 -3.11 12.21 -2.37
N ARG A 192 -2.57 11.80 -3.49
CA ARG A 192 -3.04 12.19 -4.83
C ARG A 192 -3.98 11.12 -5.36
N ARG A 193 -5.29 11.36 -5.33
CA ARG A 193 -6.31 10.41 -5.78
C ARG A 193 -6.41 10.37 -7.29
N ILE A 194 -6.41 9.16 -7.85
CA ILE A 194 -6.62 8.88 -9.26
C ILE A 194 -7.85 7.97 -9.39
N PRO A 195 -8.99 8.47 -9.89
CA PRO A 195 -10.15 7.63 -10.15
C PRO A 195 -9.85 6.56 -11.21
N CYS A 196 -10.05 5.29 -10.87
CA CYS A 196 -9.80 4.16 -11.78
C CYS A 196 -11.06 3.72 -12.55
N SER A 197 -12.20 4.34 -12.29
CA SER A 197 -13.45 4.10 -13.01
C SER A 197 -14.21 5.39 -13.32
N THR A 198 -15.11 5.32 -14.28
CA THR A 198 -16.14 6.34 -14.54
C THR A 198 -17.49 5.64 -14.37
N GLY A 199 -18.15 5.89 -13.24
CA GLY A 199 -19.26 5.05 -12.79
C GLY A 199 -18.78 3.61 -12.62
N ASP A 200 -19.52 2.63 -13.17
CA ASP A 200 -19.18 1.21 -13.08
C ASP A 200 -18.17 0.73 -14.14
N ARG A 201 -17.74 1.61 -15.04
CA ARG A 201 -16.81 1.26 -16.13
C ARG A 201 -15.40 1.57 -15.73
N LEU A 202 -14.52 0.56 -15.80
CA LEU A 202 -13.08 0.74 -15.62
C LEU A 202 -12.51 1.66 -16.70
N ARG A 203 -11.60 2.54 -16.31
CA ARG A 203 -10.75 3.31 -17.23
C ARG A 203 -9.67 2.40 -17.80
N SER A 204 -9.13 2.76 -18.96
CA SER A 204 -7.97 2.04 -19.51
C SER A 204 -6.74 2.21 -18.61
N LYS A 205 -5.87 1.21 -18.61
CA LYS A 205 -4.60 1.28 -17.86
C LYS A 205 -3.71 2.41 -18.39
N GLU A 206 -3.83 2.71 -19.68
CA GLU A 206 -3.10 3.79 -20.36
C GLU A 206 -3.56 5.17 -19.89
N ASP A 207 -4.88 5.40 -19.78
CA ASP A 207 -5.44 6.68 -19.29
C ASP A 207 -5.08 6.92 -17.81
N ILE A 208 -5.17 5.87 -16.98
CA ILE A 208 -4.77 5.94 -15.58
C ILE A 208 -3.28 6.26 -15.47
N HIS A 209 -2.44 5.58 -16.25
CA HIS A 209 -1.00 5.80 -16.28
C HIS A 209 -0.64 7.22 -16.71
N ALA A 210 -1.28 7.72 -17.77
CA ALA A 210 -1.06 9.09 -18.25
C ALA A 210 -1.42 10.14 -17.17
N GLU A 211 -2.48 9.90 -16.40
CA GLU A 211 -2.85 10.77 -15.29
C GLU A 211 -1.84 10.71 -14.13
N ILE A 212 -1.38 9.51 -13.75
CA ILE A 212 -0.32 9.33 -12.76
C ILE A 212 0.93 10.13 -13.16
N CYS A 213 1.39 9.99 -14.41
CA CYS A 213 2.56 10.72 -14.89
C CYS A 213 2.36 12.24 -14.82
N ARG A 214 1.15 12.74 -15.15
CA ARG A 214 0.84 14.16 -15.07
C ARG A 214 0.86 14.68 -13.64
N VAL A 215 0.28 13.91 -12.71
CA VAL A 215 0.22 14.26 -11.29
C VAL A 215 1.61 14.23 -10.64
N LEU A 216 2.54 13.44 -11.16
CA LEU A 216 3.92 13.31 -10.67
C LEU A 216 4.93 14.21 -11.42
N ALA A 217 4.48 15.09 -12.31
CA ALA A 217 5.40 15.90 -13.13
C ALA A 217 6.26 16.90 -12.34
N ASP A 218 5.89 17.18 -11.08
CA ASP A 218 6.60 18.05 -10.14
C ASP A 218 7.49 17.29 -9.14
N ILE A 219 7.59 15.96 -9.27
CA ILE A 219 8.38 15.04 -8.44
C ILE A 219 9.40 14.30 -9.29
#